data_b4544c49a537c55482bc3c33febd2d26
#
_entry.id   b4544c49a537c55482bc3c33febd2d26
#
_cell.length_a   1.000
_cell.length_b   1.000
_cell.length_c   1.000
_cell.angle_alpha   90.00
_cell.angle_beta   90.00
_cell.angle_gamma   90.00
#
_symmetry.space_group_name_H-M   'P 1'
#
loop_
_entity.id
_entity.type
_entity.pdbx_description
1 polymer ?
#
loop_
_entity_poly.entity_id
_entity_poly.type
_entity_poly.pdbx_seq_one_letter_code
_entity_poly.pdbx_strand_id
1 'polypeptide(L)'
;MKRVFILFAGLVLMSGVQAKTGTVVKDTINGVPCTVYVPTKGERFPVLYLQHGMWGNEYDWIEKGDLLQIIDSLLAEDAIDDRVIVMPDNCPSRPTSEEEQANATTGEWEGNFVDFMAEAEAKYPIDGNPETRGIAGLSMGGYHTMRVAHVLDGQFAYVGMFSPATFVHNYAPSAKVYWIAIGKDDFLYEGVKEYRKWLDKNGFAYTYYESAGGHEWPNWRDYIIRFLKMISSK
;
A
#
# COMPACT_ATOMS: atom_id res chain seq x y z
N MET A 1 -10.59 -1.14 38.49
CA MET A 1 -11.04 -1.22 37.08
C MET A 1 -11.10 0.20 36.54
N LYS A 2 -10.06 0.63 35.82
CA LYS A 2 -10.04 1.96 35.16
C LYS A 2 -10.57 1.74 33.74
N ARG A 3 -11.75 2.28 33.45
CA ARG A 3 -12.29 2.34 32.09
C ARG A 3 -11.45 3.36 31.30
N VAL A 4 -10.70 2.88 30.32
CA VAL A 4 -10.05 3.72 29.32
C VAL A 4 -11.15 4.12 28.34
N PHE A 5 -11.59 5.37 28.40
CA PHE A 5 -12.40 5.99 27.37
C PHE A 5 -11.45 6.39 26.25
N ILE A 6 -11.46 5.64 25.15
CA ILE A 6 -10.86 6.07 23.90
C ILE A 6 -11.80 7.12 23.33
N LEU A 7 -11.43 8.39 23.42
CA LEU A 7 -12.14 9.46 22.73
C LEU A 7 -11.83 9.35 21.23
N PHE A 8 -12.78 8.85 20.45
CA PHE A 8 -12.79 9.03 19.01
C PHE A 8 -13.13 10.50 18.72
N ALA A 9 -12.13 11.36 18.65
CA ALA A 9 -12.31 12.74 18.23
C ALA A 9 -12.28 12.78 16.68
N GLY A 10 -13.42 13.08 16.08
CA GLY A 10 -13.51 13.53 14.69
C GLY A 10 -13.72 12.45 13.63
N LEU A 11 -14.64 11.49 13.86
CA LEU A 11 -15.05 10.55 12.82
C LEU A 11 -15.90 11.29 11.76
N VAL A 12 -15.31 11.74 10.66
CA VAL A 12 -16.05 12.22 9.49
C VAL A 12 -16.37 11.02 8.62
N LEU A 13 -17.58 10.46 8.80
CA LEU A 13 -18.09 9.42 7.92
C LEU A 13 -18.31 10.01 6.53
N MET A 14 -17.74 9.38 5.51
CA MET A 14 -18.05 9.72 4.13
C MET A 14 -19.50 9.32 3.82
N SER A 15 -20.35 10.30 3.55
CA SER A 15 -21.69 10.03 3.03
C SER A 15 -21.57 9.58 1.56
N GLY A 16 -21.79 8.29 1.29
CA GLY A 16 -21.92 7.75 -0.06
C GLY A 16 -21.04 6.55 -0.41
N VAL A 17 -19.97 6.27 0.34
CA VAL A 17 -19.11 5.12 0.08
C VAL A 17 -19.09 4.24 1.31
N GLN A 18 -19.87 3.15 1.29
CA GLN A 18 -19.97 2.21 2.41
C GLN A 18 -19.52 0.83 1.95
N ALA A 19 -18.47 0.31 2.58
CA ALA A 19 -18.14 -1.11 2.52
C ALA A 19 -19.15 -1.92 3.34
N LYS A 20 -19.50 -3.12 2.90
CA LYS A 20 -20.39 -4.02 3.64
C LYS A 20 -19.69 -4.62 4.85
N THR A 21 -18.37 -4.78 4.78
CA THR A 21 -17.53 -5.50 5.74
C THR A 21 -16.70 -4.58 6.63
N GLY A 22 -16.66 -3.27 6.34
CA GLY A 22 -15.85 -2.31 7.08
C GLY A 22 -16.37 -0.88 7.04
N THR A 23 -15.69 -0.01 7.75
CA THR A 23 -15.92 1.45 7.78
C THR A 23 -14.76 2.16 7.10
N VAL A 24 -15.07 3.17 6.29
CA VAL A 24 -14.08 4.05 5.66
C VAL A 24 -14.01 5.37 6.42
N VAL A 25 -12.81 5.73 6.85
CA VAL A 25 -12.53 6.93 7.64
C VAL A 25 -11.58 7.84 6.88
N LYS A 26 -11.93 9.12 6.77
CA LYS A 26 -10.99 10.19 6.37
C LYS A 26 -10.24 10.66 7.59
N ASP A 27 -8.94 10.78 7.47
CA ASP A 27 -8.10 11.18 8.59
C ASP A 27 -6.86 11.94 8.15
N THR A 28 -6.14 12.47 9.13
CA THR A 28 -4.79 12.99 8.97
C THR A 28 -3.92 12.30 10.01
N ILE A 29 -2.89 11.60 9.57
CA ILE A 29 -1.95 10.85 10.42
C ILE A 29 -0.56 11.44 10.20
N ASN A 30 0.10 11.86 11.26
CA ASN A 30 1.39 12.55 11.22
C ASN A 30 1.45 13.68 10.16
N GLY A 31 0.36 14.48 10.09
CA GLY A 31 0.23 15.56 9.11
C GLY A 31 -0.11 15.13 7.67
N VAL A 32 -0.21 13.84 7.38
CA VAL A 32 -0.48 13.29 6.05
C VAL A 32 -1.97 12.95 5.93
N PRO A 33 -2.70 13.52 4.95
CA PRO A 33 -4.05 13.10 4.65
C PRO A 33 -4.09 11.61 4.30
N CYS A 34 -5.10 10.90 4.78
CA CYS A 34 -5.26 9.48 4.48
C CYS A 34 -6.71 9.04 4.53
N THR A 35 -6.98 7.95 3.83
CA THR A 35 -8.23 7.19 3.93
C THR A 35 -7.93 5.83 4.54
N VAL A 36 -8.70 5.44 5.56
CA VAL A 36 -8.49 4.20 6.28
C VAL A 36 -9.74 3.32 6.20
N TYR A 37 -9.57 2.10 5.68
CA TYR A 37 -10.57 1.05 5.80
C TYR A 37 -10.33 0.26 7.08
N VAL A 38 -11.36 0.16 7.92
CA VAL A 38 -11.33 -0.55 9.20
C VAL A 38 -12.41 -1.64 9.19
N PRO A 39 -12.07 -2.92 9.34
CA PRO A 39 -13.04 -4.01 9.46
C PRO A 39 -13.99 -3.80 10.66
N THR A 40 -15.24 -4.25 10.50
CA THR A 40 -16.26 -4.09 11.57
C THR A 40 -16.29 -5.23 12.58
N LYS A 41 -15.64 -6.36 12.30
CA LYS A 41 -15.65 -7.55 13.15
C LYS A 41 -14.23 -7.92 13.54
N GLY A 42 -13.92 -7.94 14.81
CA GLY A 42 -12.61 -8.22 15.38
C GLY A 42 -12.13 -7.10 16.30
N GLU A 43 -11.02 -7.33 16.99
CA GLU A 43 -10.45 -6.36 17.94
C GLU A 43 -9.13 -5.77 17.47
N ARG A 44 -8.29 -6.55 16.78
CA ARG A 44 -7.01 -6.13 16.22
C ARG A 44 -6.76 -6.88 14.93
N PHE A 45 -6.13 -6.19 13.97
CA PHE A 45 -5.96 -6.68 12.60
C PHE A 45 -4.54 -6.47 12.09
N PRO A 46 -4.07 -7.32 11.17
CA PRO A 46 -2.95 -6.98 10.29
C PRO A 46 -3.22 -5.67 9.56
N VAL A 47 -2.16 -4.99 9.14
CA VAL A 47 -2.28 -3.76 8.35
C VAL A 47 -1.66 -3.91 6.96
N LEU A 48 -2.26 -3.25 5.98
CA LEU A 48 -1.69 -2.97 4.67
C LEU A 48 -1.62 -1.46 4.47
N TYR A 49 -0.42 -0.90 4.31
CA TYR A 49 -0.20 0.46 3.82
C TYR A 49 -0.23 0.42 2.29
N LEU A 50 -1.20 1.08 1.67
CA LEU A 50 -1.47 0.97 0.23
C LEU A 50 -1.34 2.34 -0.45
N GLN A 51 -0.28 2.51 -1.22
CA GLN A 51 0.13 3.78 -1.79
C GLN A 51 -0.41 3.99 -3.21
N HIS A 52 -0.87 5.22 -3.51
CA HIS A 52 -1.31 5.62 -4.85
C HIS A 52 -0.13 5.97 -5.77
N GLY A 53 -0.41 6.15 -7.05
CA GLY A 53 0.57 6.59 -8.06
C GLY A 53 0.71 8.11 -8.15
N MET A 54 1.61 8.57 -9.03
CA MET A 54 1.78 9.99 -9.31
C MET A 54 0.46 10.64 -9.74
N TRP A 55 0.22 11.88 -9.33
CA TRP A 55 -1.01 12.65 -9.56
C TRP A 55 -2.28 12.09 -8.91
N GLY A 56 -2.13 11.04 -8.10
CA GLY A 56 -3.21 10.46 -7.33
C GLY A 56 -3.45 11.15 -5.99
N ASN A 57 -4.24 10.49 -5.14
CA ASN A 57 -4.52 10.89 -3.76
C ASN A 57 -4.97 9.67 -2.95
N GLU A 58 -5.24 9.88 -1.67
CA GLU A 58 -5.66 8.86 -0.71
C GLU A 58 -7.00 8.15 -1.04
N TYR A 59 -7.75 8.64 -2.04
CA TYR A 59 -9.02 8.03 -2.48
C TYR A 59 -8.91 7.16 -3.72
N ASP A 60 -7.83 7.25 -4.46
CA ASP A 60 -7.69 6.63 -5.78
C ASP A 60 -7.97 5.12 -5.77
N TRP A 61 -7.53 4.43 -4.74
CA TRP A 61 -7.80 2.99 -4.62
C TRP A 61 -9.29 2.67 -4.43
N ILE A 62 -10.04 3.56 -3.79
CA ILE A 62 -11.49 3.41 -3.62
C ILE A 62 -12.22 3.81 -4.90
N GLU A 63 -11.93 5.01 -5.45
CA GLU A 63 -12.69 5.59 -6.54
C GLU A 63 -12.37 4.98 -7.91
N LYS A 64 -11.11 4.64 -8.14
CA LYS A 64 -10.61 4.10 -9.42
C LYS A 64 -10.27 2.61 -9.32
N GLY A 65 -9.83 2.17 -8.14
CA GLY A 65 -9.38 0.82 -7.87
C GLY A 65 -10.48 -0.15 -7.46
N ASP A 66 -11.71 0.31 -7.24
CA ASP A 66 -12.84 -0.50 -6.75
C ASP A 66 -12.52 -1.30 -5.47
N LEU A 67 -11.59 -0.80 -4.64
CA LEU A 67 -11.01 -1.53 -3.52
C LEU A 67 -12.07 -2.08 -2.54
N LEU A 68 -13.11 -1.31 -2.22
CA LEU A 68 -14.14 -1.73 -1.28
C LEU A 68 -14.97 -2.90 -1.81
N GLN A 69 -15.28 -2.89 -3.11
CA GLN A 69 -16.00 -3.98 -3.76
C GLN A 69 -15.13 -5.25 -3.82
N ILE A 70 -13.83 -5.08 -4.08
CA ILE A 70 -12.85 -6.17 -4.07
C ILE A 70 -12.77 -6.81 -2.69
N ILE A 71 -12.61 -6.01 -1.62
CA ILE A 71 -12.55 -6.51 -0.24
C ILE A 71 -13.83 -7.23 0.13
N ASP A 72 -15.00 -6.62 -0.10
CA ASP A 72 -16.31 -7.22 0.21
C ASP A 72 -16.50 -8.57 -0.49
N SER A 73 -16.08 -8.67 -1.76
CA SER A 73 -16.16 -9.91 -2.55
C SER A 73 -15.24 -11.00 -1.99
N LEU A 74 -13.97 -10.65 -1.76
CA LEU A 74 -12.98 -11.60 -1.28
C LEU A 74 -13.26 -12.12 0.14
N LEU A 75 -13.79 -11.26 1.01
CA LEU A 75 -14.24 -11.67 2.35
C LEU A 75 -15.49 -12.55 2.29
N ALA A 76 -16.42 -12.27 1.38
CA ALA A 76 -17.60 -13.12 1.19
C ALA A 76 -17.25 -14.51 0.64
N GLU A 77 -16.17 -14.62 -0.13
CA GLU A 77 -15.61 -15.87 -0.65
C GLU A 77 -14.71 -16.60 0.38
N ASP A 78 -14.50 -16.05 1.57
CA ASP A 78 -13.52 -16.51 2.56
C ASP A 78 -12.08 -16.64 1.99
N ALA A 79 -11.74 -15.78 1.04
CA ALA A 79 -10.49 -15.83 0.28
C ALA A 79 -9.36 -14.97 0.89
N ILE A 80 -9.69 -14.09 1.84
CA ILE A 80 -8.73 -13.22 2.54
C ILE A 80 -9.10 -13.07 4.02
N ASP A 81 -8.12 -12.68 4.83
CA ASP A 81 -8.31 -12.27 6.23
C ASP A 81 -8.73 -10.80 6.32
N ASP A 82 -9.50 -10.45 7.36
CA ASP A 82 -9.77 -9.06 7.72
C ASP A 82 -8.47 -8.30 7.99
N ARG A 83 -8.38 -7.07 7.46
CA ARG A 83 -7.17 -6.26 7.52
C ARG A 83 -7.51 -4.77 7.53
N VAL A 84 -6.85 -3.98 8.37
CA VAL A 84 -6.87 -2.52 8.22
C VAL A 84 -6.08 -2.15 6.96
N ILE A 85 -6.64 -1.26 6.13
CA ILE A 85 -5.93 -0.73 4.96
C ILE A 85 -5.80 0.77 5.13
N VAL A 86 -4.57 1.25 5.19
CA VAL A 86 -4.23 2.67 5.33
C VAL A 86 -3.73 3.17 3.97
N MET A 87 -4.45 4.12 3.40
CA MET A 87 -4.16 4.72 2.10
C MET A 87 -3.72 6.17 2.32
N PRO A 88 -2.41 6.45 2.43
CA PRO A 88 -1.91 7.81 2.60
C PRO A 88 -1.91 8.58 1.28
N ASP A 89 -2.04 9.92 1.34
CA ASP A 89 -1.58 10.81 0.27
C ASP A 89 -0.04 10.91 0.35
N ASN A 90 0.65 10.02 -0.34
CA ASN A 90 2.10 9.92 -0.36
C ASN A 90 2.79 10.99 -1.23
N CYS A 91 2.02 11.93 -1.76
CA CYS A 91 2.51 13.06 -2.54
C CYS A 91 1.62 14.30 -2.33
N PRO A 92 1.56 14.85 -1.08
CA PRO A 92 0.66 15.95 -0.74
C PRO A 92 1.00 17.25 -1.49
N SER A 93 2.26 17.48 -1.82
CA SER A 93 2.68 18.58 -2.69
C SER A 93 2.75 18.08 -4.14
N ARG A 94 1.61 18.08 -4.82
CA ARG A 94 1.53 17.64 -6.22
C ARG A 94 2.53 18.41 -7.09
N PRO A 95 3.55 17.76 -7.60
CA PRO A 95 4.57 18.43 -8.39
C PRO A 95 3.94 19.02 -9.66
N THR A 96 4.19 20.28 -9.92
CA THR A 96 3.69 21.02 -11.09
C THR A 96 4.72 21.11 -12.19
N SER A 97 5.97 20.70 -11.91
CA SER A 97 7.09 20.71 -12.84
C SER A 97 7.89 19.39 -12.80
N GLU A 98 8.71 19.13 -13.82
CA GLU A 98 9.63 17.98 -13.85
C GLU A 98 10.66 18.02 -12.70
N GLU A 99 11.10 19.23 -12.30
CA GLU A 99 12.02 19.41 -11.18
C GLU A 99 11.35 19.06 -9.84
N GLU A 100 10.11 19.49 -9.64
CA GLU A 100 9.33 19.10 -8.46
C GLU A 100 9.02 17.62 -8.45
N GLN A 101 8.78 16.99 -9.62
CA GLN A 101 8.62 15.55 -9.75
C GLN A 101 9.89 14.79 -9.33
N ALA A 102 11.05 15.26 -9.77
CA ALA A 102 12.32 14.71 -9.34
C ALA A 102 12.53 14.86 -7.83
N ASN A 103 12.11 15.99 -7.25
CA ASN A 103 12.20 16.27 -5.81
C ASN A 103 11.17 15.49 -4.99
N ALA A 104 9.96 15.24 -5.49
CA ALA A 104 8.94 14.42 -4.83
C ALA A 104 9.40 12.97 -4.61
N THR A 105 10.46 12.53 -5.29
CA THR A 105 11.10 11.21 -5.12
C THR A 105 12.30 11.26 -4.17
N THR A 106 12.58 12.36 -3.46
CA THR A 106 13.85 12.60 -2.74
C THR A 106 13.91 12.08 -1.30
N GLY A 107 12.96 11.32 -0.82
CA GLY A 107 13.16 10.57 0.43
C GLY A 107 12.53 11.16 1.68
N GLU A 108 11.84 12.29 1.61
CA GLU A 108 11.12 12.84 2.79
C GLU A 108 10.00 11.89 3.26
N TRP A 109 9.27 11.32 2.30
CA TRP A 109 8.20 10.37 2.61
C TRP A 109 8.72 9.15 3.36
N GLU A 110 9.79 8.54 2.85
CA GLU A 110 10.38 7.36 3.46
C GLU A 110 10.96 7.65 4.85
N GLY A 111 11.55 8.83 5.03
CA GLY A 111 12.09 9.28 6.33
C GLY A 111 11.00 9.48 7.38
N ASN A 112 9.84 9.98 6.98
CA ASN A 112 8.72 10.26 7.89
C ASN A 112 7.79 9.06 8.08
N PHE A 113 7.96 7.98 7.31
CA PHE A 113 7.03 6.85 7.34
C PHE A 113 7.01 6.11 8.68
N VAL A 114 8.11 6.08 9.41
CA VAL A 114 8.16 5.44 10.73
C VAL A 114 7.22 6.11 11.73
N ASP A 115 7.18 7.44 11.75
CA ASP A 115 6.30 8.20 12.64
C ASP A 115 4.84 8.11 12.17
N PHE A 116 4.59 8.16 10.86
CA PHE A 116 3.28 7.90 10.26
C PHE A 116 2.74 6.52 10.66
N MET A 117 3.55 5.49 10.53
CA MET A 117 3.21 4.11 10.90
C MET A 117 2.90 4.00 12.39
N ALA A 118 3.74 4.57 13.25
CA ALA A 118 3.56 4.54 14.70
C ALA A 118 2.25 5.21 15.13
N GLU A 119 1.92 6.37 14.56
CA GLU A 119 0.66 7.06 14.84
C GLU A 119 -0.56 6.27 14.32
N ALA A 120 -0.48 5.70 13.11
CA ALA A 120 -1.54 4.87 12.55
C ALA A 120 -1.84 3.66 13.44
N GLU A 121 -0.81 2.96 13.89
CA GLU A 121 -0.92 1.76 14.74
C GLU A 121 -1.40 2.09 16.17
N ALA A 122 -1.15 3.30 16.66
CA ALA A 122 -1.70 3.76 17.93
C ALA A 122 -3.18 4.18 17.83
N LYS A 123 -3.61 4.67 16.67
CA LYS A 123 -4.94 5.26 16.45
C LYS A 123 -5.98 4.24 16.00
N TYR A 124 -5.59 3.23 15.25
CA TYR A 124 -6.45 2.22 14.66
C TYR A 124 -6.25 0.85 15.32
N PRO A 125 -7.21 -0.10 15.17
CA PRO A 125 -7.10 -1.45 15.74
C PRO A 125 -6.10 -2.33 14.97
N ILE A 126 -4.86 -1.90 14.86
CA ILE A 126 -3.77 -2.58 14.16
C ILE A 126 -2.96 -3.40 15.17
N ASP A 127 -2.59 -4.62 14.81
CA ASP A 127 -1.85 -5.54 15.69
C ASP A 127 -0.39 -5.12 15.96
N GLY A 128 0.16 -4.26 15.09
CA GLY A 128 1.53 -3.74 15.22
C GLY A 128 2.62 -4.79 14.99
N ASN A 129 2.25 -5.95 14.41
CA ASN A 129 3.19 -7.05 14.23
C ASN A 129 3.90 -6.96 12.85
N PRO A 130 5.23 -6.81 12.78
CA PRO A 130 5.97 -6.80 11.53
C PRO A 130 5.75 -8.05 10.67
N GLU A 131 5.47 -9.22 11.30
CA GLU A 131 5.26 -10.50 10.62
C GLU A 131 3.93 -10.59 9.85
N THR A 132 3.01 -9.66 10.10
CA THR A 132 1.69 -9.56 9.43
C THR A 132 1.52 -8.25 8.68
N ARG A 133 2.45 -7.30 8.85
CA ARG A 133 2.43 -5.97 8.24
C ARG A 133 2.77 -6.04 6.77
N GLY A 134 1.97 -5.38 5.94
CA GLY A 134 2.18 -5.24 4.51
C GLY A 134 2.34 -3.79 4.09
N ILE A 135 3.05 -3.59 2.99
CA ILE A 135 3.12 -2.34 2.25
C ILE A 135 3.03 -2.65 0.76
N ALA A 136 2.20 -1.91 0.04
CA ALA A 136 2.08 -2.04 -1.41
C ALA A 136 1.77 -0.71 -2.08
N GLY A 137 1.95 -0.64 -3.39
CA GLY A 137 1.58 0.56 -4.14
C GLY A 137 1.77 0.41 -5.63
N LEU A 138 1.14 1.32 -6.37
CA LEU A 138 1.19 1.34 -7.82
C LEU A 138 2.10 2.47 -8.35
N SER A 139 2.82 2.24 -9.45
CA SER A 139 3.60 3.27 -10.15
C SER A 139 4.62 3.96 -9.22
N MET A 140 4.49 5.26 -8.98
CA MET A 140 5.25 6.02 -7.99
C MET A 140 5.07 5.44 -6.57
N GLY A 141 3.84 5.03 -6.20
CA GLY A 141 3.58 4.34 -4.93
C GLY A 141 4.30 3.01 -4.81
N GLY A 142 4.52 2.30 -5.93
CA GLY A 142 5.38 1.12 -5.99
C GLY A 142 6.85 1.44 -5.73
N TYR A 143 7.33 2.56 -6.24
CA TYR A 143 8.67 3.09 -5.94
C TYR A 143 8.83 3.44 -4.46
N HIS A 144 7.88 4.18 -3.89
CA HIS A 144 7.89 4.49 -2.45
C HIS A 144 7.79 3.24 -1.58
N THR A 145 6.97 2.26 -1.99
CA THR A 145 6.88 0.95 -1.33
C THR A 145 8.24 0.27 -1.21
N MET A 146 8.97 0.20 -2.32
CA MET A 146 10.32 -0.39 -2.35
C MET A 146 11.27 0.35 -1.40
N ARG A 147 11.27 1.69 -1.42
CA ARG A 147 12.16 2.50 -0.62
C ARG A 147 11.84 2.46 0.87
N VAL A 148 10.56 2.61 1.23
CA VAL A 148 10.11 2.51 2.63
C VAL A 148 10.48 1.15 3.20
N ALA A 149 10.18 0.07 2.46
CA ALA A 149 10.51 -1.27 2.91
C ALA A 149 12.03 -1.51 3.06
N HIS A 150 12.85 -0.85 2.23
CA HIS A 150 14.30 -0.91 2.36
C HIS A 150 14.82 -0.10 3.57
N VAL A 151 14.35 1.14 3.74
CA VAL A 151 14.78 2.00 4.87
C VAL A 151 14.34 1.41 6.21
N LEU A 152 13.17 0.79 6.24
CA LEU A 152 12.60 0.12 7.41
C LEU A 152 12.69 -1.41 7.28
N ASP A 153 13.87 -1.91 6.90
CA ASP A 153 14.10 -3.35 6.70
C ASP A 153 13.68 -4.17 7.92
N GLY A 154 13.01 -5.29 7.67
CA GLY A 154 12.44 -6.15 8.72
C GLY A 154 11.12 -5.65 9.32
N GLN A 155 10.60 -4.49 8.92
CA GLN A 155 9.31 -3.99 9.42
C GLN A 155 8.11 -4.47 8.58
N PHE A 156 8.32 -5.03 7.40
CA PHE A 156 7.27 -5.49 6.50
C PHE A 156 7.49 -6.93 6.07
N ALA A 157 6.61 -7.85 6.48
CA ALA A 157 6.63 -9.21 5.98
C ALA A 157 6.19 -9.29 4.51
N TYR A 158 5.35 -8.35 4.06
CA TYR A 158 4.73 -8.37 2.73
C TYR A 158 4.97 -7.06 1.99
N VAL A 159 5.61 -7.14 0.83
CA VAL A 159 5.95 -5.99 -0.02
C VAL A 159 5.41 -6.24 -1.43
N GLY A 160 4.48 -5.39 -1.90
CA GLY A 160 3.82 -5.50 -3.19
C GLY A 160 4.06 -4.29 -4.08
N MET A 161 4.66 -4.48 -5.25
CA MET A 161 4.94 -3.42 -6.20
C MET A 161 4.18 -3.65 -7.50
N PHE A 162 3.27 -2.73 -7.83
CA PHE A 162 2.39 -2.82 -8.98
C PHE A 162 2.81 -1.80 -10.03
N SER A 163 3.33 -2.25 -11.16
CA SER A 163 3.90 -1.38 -12.18
C SER A 163 4.86 -0.33 -11.59
N PRO A 164 5.85 -0.71 -10.76
CA PRO A 164 6.65 0.26 -10.02
C PRO A 164 7.54 1.09 -10.93
N ALA A 165 7.68 2.38 -10.62
CA ALA A 165 8.78 3.17 -11.14
C ALA A 165 10.09 2.70 -10.47
N THR A 166 11.08 2.29 -11.26
CA THR A 166 12.33 1.70 -10.78
C THR A 166 13.53 2.55 -11.18
N PHE A 167 13.59 3.79 -10.68
CA PHE A 167 14.68 4.72 -11.01
C PHE A 167 16.01 4.37 -10.31
N VAL A 168 15.98 3.55 -9.29
CA VAL A 168 17.15 3.14 -8.50
C VAL A 168 17.11 1.63 -8.29
N HIS A 169 18.19 0.93 -8.65
CA HIS A 169 18.25 -0.52 -8.71
C HIS A 169 18.99 -1.17 -7.52
N ASN A 170 18.98 -0.59 -6.35
CA ASN A 170 19.79 -1.10 -5.23
C ASN A 170 19.01 -1.23 -3.92
N TYR A 171 17.70 -1.40 -4.00
CA TYR A 171 16.84 -1.63 -2.84
C TYR A 171 16.17 -2.99 -2.95
N ALA A 172 16.42 -3.86 -1.99
CA ALA A 172 15.71 -5.11 -1.80
C ALA A 172 15.68 -5.43 -0.30
N PRO A 173 14.54 -5.19 0.37
CA PRO A 173 14.39 -5.47 1.79
C PRO A 173 14.21 -6.95 2.05
N SER A 174 14.43 -7.36 3.28
CA SER A 174 14.04 -8.66 3.80
C SER A 174 12.52 -8.72 3.93
N ALA A 175 11.87 -9.64 3.22
CA ALA A 175 10.42 -9.84 3.30
C ALA A 175 10.07 -11.31 3.09
N LYS A 176 8.98 -11.79 3.68
CA LYS A 176 8.41 -13.12 3.38
C LYS A 176 7.89 -13.20 1.96
N VAL A 177 7.26 -12.11 1.50
CA VAL A 177 6.77 -11.92 0.15
C VAL A 177 7.30 -10.59 -0.38
N TYR A 178 8.11 -10.67 -1.42
CA TYR A 178 8.54 -9.53 -2.22
C TYR A 178 7.98 -9.73 -3.63
N TRP A 179 6.90 -9.04 -3.95
CA TRP A 179 6.11 -9.29 -5.14
C TRP A 179 6.13 -8.12 -6.11
N ILE A 180 6.39 -8.42 -7.37
CA ILE A 180 6.45 -7.45 -8.46
C ILE A 180 5.44 -7.87 -9.53
N ALA A 181 4.55 -6.96 -9.91
CA ALA A 181 3.59 -7.17 -10.98
C ALA A 181 3.64 -6.05 -12.01
N ILE A 182 3.54 -6.38 -13.30
CA ILE A 182 3.56 -5.39 -14.40
C ILE A 182 2.89 -5.93 -15.65
N GLY A 183 2.26 -5.05 -16.44
CA GLY A 183 1.74 -5.34 -17.76
C GLY A 183 2.83 -5.32 -18.84
N LYS A 184 2.68 -6.15 -19.87
CA LYS A 184 3.66 -6.22 -20.99
C LYS A 184 3.75 -4.96 -21.82
N ASP A 185 2.64 -4.20 -21.88
CA ASP A 185 2.53 -2.98 -22.64
C ASP A 185 2.74 -1.73 -21.75
N ASP A 186 3.17 -1.91 -20.50
CA ASP A 186 3.43 -0.84 -19.54
C ASP A 186 4.72 -0.11 -19.92
N PHE A 187 4.71 1.22 -19.95
CA PHE A 187 5.89 2.02 -20.28
C PHE A 187 7.04 1.87 -19.28
N LEU A 188 6.77 1.35 -18.06
CA LEU A 188 7.77 1.03 -17.04
C LEU A 188 8.33 -0.39 -17.17
N TYR A 189 7.87 -1.18 -18.15
CA TYR A 189 8.21 -2.58 -18.30
C TYR A 189 9.73 -2.84 -18.38
N GLU A 190 10.45 -2.09 -19.22
CA GLU A 190 11.90 -2.26 -19.35
C GLU A 190 12.64 -1.89 -18.05
N GLY A 191 12.20 -0.86 -17.33
CA GLY A 191 12.75 -0.52 -16.02
C GLY A 191 12.60 -1.64 -14.99
N VAL A 192 11.41 -2.24 -14.92
CA VAL A 192 11.15 -3.39 -14.05
C VAL A 192 12.00 -4.61 -14.45
N LYS A 193 12.16 -4.84 -15.75
CA LYS A 193 13.01 -5.91 -16.27
C LYS A 193 14.49 -5.74 -15.86
N GLU A 194 15.02 -4.53 -15.94
CA GLU A 194 16.39 -4.23 -15.48
C GLU A 194 16.52 -4.40 -13.95
N TYR A 195 15.51 -3.96 -13.19
CA TYR A 195 15.49 -4.16 -11.75
C TYR A 195 15.48 -5.65 -11.37
N ARG A 196 14.70 -6.47 -12.05
CA ARG A 196 14.69 -7.94 -11.85
C ARG A 196 16.04 -8.56 -12.15
N LYS A 197 16.72 -8.14 -13.24
CA LYS A 197 18.09 -8.60 -13.53
C LYS A 197 19.07 -8.27 -12.40
N TRP A 198 18.90 -7.10 -11.79
CA TRP A 198 19.70 -6.71 -10.64
C TRP A 198 19.39 -7.59 -9.42
N LEU A 199 18.12 -7.87 -9.12
CA LEU A 199 17.72 -8.78 -8.05
C LEU A 199 18.32 -10.18 -8.24
N ASP A 200 18.16 -10.74 -9.44
CA ASP A 200 18.70 -12.05 -9.81
C ASP A 200 20.24 -12.10 -9.62
N LYS A 201 20.96 -11.07 -10.11
CA LYS A 201 22.42 -10.96 -10.00
C LYS A 201 22.88 -10.91 -8.54
N ASN A 202 22.11 -10.33 -7.65
CA ASN A 202 22.46 -10.16 -6.23
C ASN A 202 21.82 -11.23 -5.33
N GLY A 203 21.11 -12.22 -5.89
CA GLY A 203 20.57 -13.36 -5.16
C GLY A 203 19.36 -13.03 -4.29
N PHE A 204 18.61 -11.97 -4.59
CA PHE A 204 17.39 -11.61 -3.88
C PHE A 204 16.21 -12.46 -4.35
N ALA A 205 15.48 -13.04 -3.40
CA ALA A 205 14.26 -13.78 -3.70
C ALA A 205 13.08 -12.82 -3.92
N TYR A 206 12.33 -13.04 -5.00
CA TYR A 206 11.11 -12.30 -5.29
C TYR A 206 10.14 -13.16 -6.08
N THR A 207 8.86 -12.79 -6.07
CA THR A 207 7.84 -13.36 -6.94
C THR A 207 7.46 -12.34 -8.01
N TYR A 208 7.32 -12.79 -9.25
CA TYR A 208 7.01 -11.94 -10.40
C TYR A 208 5.73 -12.37 -11.08
N TYR A 209 4.89 -11.40 -11.41
CA TYR A 209 3.69 -11.61 -12.21
C TYR A 209 3.66 -10.64 -13.39
N GLU A 210 3.42 -11.18 -14.57
CA GLU A 210 3.33 -10.46 -15.82
C GLU A 210 1.95 -10.64 -16.42
N SER A 211 1.22 -9.53 -16.64
CA SER A 211 -0.08 -9.53 -17.30
C SER A 211 0.01 -9.01 -18.73
N ALA A 212 -1.06 -9.13 -19.48
CA ALA A 212 -1.32 -8.29 -20.65
C ALA A 212 -1.66 -6.87 -20.20
N GLY A 213 -1.73 -5.93 -21.16
CA GLY A 213 -2.12 -4.53 -20.93
C GLY A 213 -0.99 -3.66 -20.39
N GLY A 214 -1.32 -2.39 -20.13
CA GLY A 214 -0.38 -1.32 -19.84
C GLY A 214 -0.46 -0.79 -18.41
N HIS A 215 -0.13 0.49 -18.26
CA HIS A 215 -0.09 1.23 -17.00
C HIS A 215 -1.49 1.74 -16.63
N GLU A 216 -2.35 0.85 -16.13
CA GLU A 216 -3.78 1.10 -16.06
C GLU A 216 -4.49 0.41 -14.89
N TRP A 217 -5.63 0.97 -14.46
CA TRP A 217 -6.41 0.49 -13.33
C TRP A 217 -6.89 -0.96 -13.45
N PRO A 218 -7.32 -1.48 -14.63
CA PRO A 218 -7.67 -2.90 -14.76
C PRO A 218 -6.56 -3.84 -14.29
N ASN A 219 -5.31 -3.55 -14.62
CA ASN A 219 -4.16 -4.30 -14.18
C ASN A 219 -3.95 -4.17 -12.66
N TRP A 220 -4.02 -2.96 -12.12
CA TRP A 220 -3.80 -2.74 -10.68
C TRP A 220 -4.89 -3.33 -9.80
N ARG A 221 -6.15 -3.43 -10.31
CA ARG A 221 -7.22 -4.20 -9.65
C ARG A 221 -6.90 -5.69 -9.60
N ASP A 222 -6.43 -6.29 -10.68
CA ASP A 222 -5.98 -7.69 -10.66
C ASP A 222 -4.81 -7.88 -9.70
N TYR A 223 -3.87 -6.95 -9.67
CA TYR A 223 -2.70 -7.04 -8.80
C TYR A 223 -3.07 -6.96 -7.32
N ILE A 224 -3.92 -6.04 -6.91
CA ILE A 224 -4.34 -5.95 -5.50
C ILE A 224 -5.13 -7.18 -5.07
N ILE A 225 -5.98 -7.75 -5.93
CA ILE A 225 -6.70 -9.01 -5.66
C ILE A 225 -5.71 -10.15 -5.39
N ARG A 226 -4.72 -10.32 -6.26
CA ARG A 226 -3.69 -11.36 -6.10
C ARG A 226 -2.85 -11.14 -4.86
N PHE A 227 -2.45 -9.91 -4.62
CA PHE A 227 -1.62 -9.58 -3.46
C PHE A 227 -2.36 -9.82 -2.15
N LEU A 228 -3.62 -9.38 -2.03
CA LEU A 228 -4.44 -9.64 -0.84
C LEU A 228 -4.60 -11.14 -0.55
N LYS A 229 -4.82 -11.96 -1.58
CA LYS A 229 -4.87 -13.43 -1.44
C LYS A 229 -3.52 -14.02 -1.01
N MET A 230 -2.42 -13.50 -1.54
CA MET A 230 -1.07 -13.97 -1.24
C MET A 230 -0.64 -13.69 0.20
N ILE A 231 -1.08 -12.56 0.77
CA ILE A 231 -0.72 -12.12 2.13
C ILE A 231 -1.74 -12.55 3.19
N SER A 232 -2.72 -13.33 2.80
CA SER A 232 -3.71 -13.92 3.70
C SER A 232 -3.23 -15.28 4.21
N SER A 233 -3.71 -15.67 5.39
CA SER A 233 -3.42 -16.98 5.99
C SER A 233 -4.37 -18.07 5.52
N LYS A 234 -5.34 -17.74 4.65
CA LYS A 234 -6.37 -18.64 4.12
C LYS A 234 -5.95 -19.38 2.86
#